data_a43d53f0cda5f5e5fbf4c4fb3490a688
#
_entry.id   a43d53f0cda5f5e5fbf4c4fb3490a688
#
_cell.length_a   1.000
_cell.length_b   1.000
_cell.length_c   1.000
_cell.angle_alpha   90.00
_cell.angle_beta   90.00
_cell.angle_gamma   90.00
#
_symmetry.space_group_name_H-M   'P 1'
#
loop_
_entity.id
_entity.type
_entity.pdbx_description
1 polymer ?
#
loop_
_entity_poly.entity_id
_entity_poly.type
_entity_poly.pdbx_seq_one_letter_code
_entity_poly.pdbx_strand_id
1 'polypeptide(L)'
;MRYVEGSVTTGPKRISKIGLGTWQFGSREWGYGSGYAATDAADIVRRALELGITLFDTAEVYGTGRSERILGAALANDPDAPRRAYLATKIMPVVPVAPVVEQRAVASAARLGTRHLDLYQVHQPNPLIRDRWTMPGMSALRAVGLVGDVGVSNYSLDRWREADAALGAPVLSNQVQYSLARPRHGAALVDFAAAESRIVIAYSPLAQGLLSGRYDASNRPAGRVRSVNSLFLPENLDRAAPLLDTLREVARAHDATPSQIALAWAIHHPQVVAIPGASSVSQLESNAAAADLYLADDEYDALTAASDRFTPTTGTANLAALARSALRR
;
A
#
# COMPACT_ATOMS: atom_id res chain seq x y z
N MET A 1 0.94 18.64 1.87
CA MET A 1 1.36 17.26 1.44
C MET A 1 2.87 17.16 1.39
N ARG A 2 3.48 16.22 2.15
CA ARG A 2 4.93 15.91 2.09
C ARG A 2 5.23 14.93 0.95
N TYR A 3 6.48 14.94 0.48
CA TYR A 3 7.00 14.07 -0.57
C TYR A 3 8.25 13.35 -0.09
N VAL A 4 8.61 12.24 -0.76
CA VAL A 4 9.89 11.57 -0.52
C VAL A 4 11.02 12.54 -0.84
N GLU A 5 12.00 12.60 0.05
CA GLU A 5 13.15 13.49 -0.09
C GLU A 5 14.20 12.90 -1.03
N GLY A 6 14.89 13.78 -1.74
CA GLY A 6 15.90 13.40 -2.72
C GLY A 6 15.31 12.95 -4.07
N SER A 7 16.18 12.72 -5.03
CA SER A 7 15.82 12.20 -6.36
C SER A 7 15.91 10.68 -6.33
N VAL A 8 14.84 10.03 -5.90
CA VAL A 8 14.78 8.55 -5.85
C VAL A 8 14.27 7.94 -7.15
N THR A 9 13.49 8.70 -7.94
CA THR A 9 12.90 8.24 -9.20
C THR A 9 13.80 8.56 -10.39
N THR A 10 13.69 7.76 -11.46
CA THR A 10 14.39 8.05 -12.73
C THR A 10 13.74 9.16 -13.54
N GLY A 11 12.48 9.51 -13.23
CA GLY A 11 11.71 10.57 -13.90
C GLY A 11 11.60 11.85 -13.05
N PRO A 12 10.98 12.91 -13.61
CA PRO A 12 10.82 14.20 -12.93
C PRO A 12 9.72 14.23 -11.86
N LYS A 13 8.91 13.18 -11.77
CA LYS A 13 7.76 13.14 -10.86
C LYS A 13 8.20 12.83 -9.44
N ARG A 14 7.62 13.56 -8.48
CA ARG A 14 7.85 13.33 -7.05
C ARG A 14 6.83 12.31 -6.53
N ILE A 15 7.22 11.54 -5.52
CA ILE A 15 6.35 10.58 -4.84
C ILE A 15 5.82 11.20 -3.55
N SER A 16 4.49 11.33 -3.41
CA SER A 16 3.87 11.82 -2.18
C SER A 16 3.98 10.79 -1.05
N LYS A 17 4.16 11.25 0.18
CA LYS A 17 4.27 10.39 1.37
C LYS A 17 2.98 9.60 1.65
N ILE A 18 1.84 10.15 1.29
CA ILE A 18 0.56 9.46 1.24
C ILE A 18 0.18 9.29 -0.23
N GLY A 19 0.00 8.06 -0.66
CA GLY A 19 -0.53 7.69 -1.97
C GLY A 19 -1.97 7.20 -1.87
N LEU A 20 -2.57 6.87 -3.00
CA LEU A 20 -3.88 6.22 -3.08
C LEU A 20 -3.74 4.78 -3.54
N GLY A 21 -4.00 3.82 -2.63
CA GLY A 21 -4.16 2.42 -2.98
C GLY A 21 -5.55 2.17 -3.59
N THR A 22 -5.61 1.47 -4.71
CA THR A 22 -6.86 1.28 -5.46
C THR A 22 -7.38 -0.16 -5.45
N TRP A 23 -6.95 -0.99 -4.50
CA TRP A 23 -7.43 -2.37 -4.38
C TRP A 23 -8.95 -2.47 -4.29
N GLN A 24 -9.60 -1.51 -3.61
CA GLN A 24 -11.06 -1.48 -3.49
C GLN A 24 -11.79 -1.07 -4.77
N PHE A 25 -11.13 -0.44 -5.76
CA PHE A 25 -11.76 -0.07 -7.01
C PHE A 25 -12.17 -1.30 -7.82
N GLY A 26 -13.48 -1.47 -8.04
CA GLY A 26 -14.03 -2.61 -8.73
C GLY A 26 -14.13 -3.90 -7.90
N SER A 27 -13.76 -3.88 -6.64
CA SER A 27 -13.78 -5.04 -5.74
C SER A 27 -15.07 -5.07 -4.93
N ARG A 28 -15.98 -6.01 -5.25
CA ARG A 28 -17.27 -6.16 -4.56
C ARG A 28 -17.12 -6.48 -3.08
N GLU A 29 -16.08 -7.21 -2.70
CA GLU A 29 -15.76 -7.56 -1.33
C GLU A 29 -15.42 -6.34 -0.46
N TRP A 30 -15.08 -5.21 -1.09
CA TRP A 30 -14.86 -3.91 -0.45
C TRP A 30 -16.03 -2.95 -0.63
N GLY A 31 -17.17 -3.41 -1.11
CA GLY A 31 -18.38 -2.62 -1.26
C GLY A 31 -18.54 -1.88 -2.59
N TYR A 32 -17.66 -2.14 -3.58
CA TYR A 32 -17.82 -1.54 -4.90
C TYR A 32 -19.10 -2.04 -5.58
N GLY A 33 -19.91 -1.09 -6.06
CA GLY A 33 -21.22 -1.36 -6.67
C GLY A 33 -22.38 -1.44 -5.68
N SER A 34 -22.11 -1.38 -4.36
CA SER A 34 -23.17 -1.29 -3.33
C SER A 34 -22.94 -0.14 -2.35
N GLY A 35 -21.70 0.10 -1.94
CA GLY A 35 -21.31 1.19 -1.03
C GLY A 35 -20.72 2.41 -1.74
N TYR A 36 -20.18 2.23 -2.93
CA TYR A 36 -19.67 3.29 -3.81
C TYR A 36 -19.54 2.76 -5.25
N ALA A 37 -19.42 3.65 -6.23
CA ALA A 37 -19.44 3.34 -7.66
C ALA A 37 -18.25 3.97 -8.42
N ALA A 38 -18.24 3.82 -9.74
CA ALA A 38 -17.19 4.38 -10.59
C ALA A 38 -17.14 5.92 -10.55
N THR A 39 -18.27 6.58 -10.37
CA THR A 39 -18.36 8.05 -10.19
C THR A 39 -17.63 8.48 -8.92
N ASP A 40 -17.85 7.78 -7.79
CA ASP A 40 -17.17 8.06 -6.54
C ASP A 40 -15.66 7.84 -6.66
N ALA A 41 -15.24 6.80 -7.41
CA ALA A 41 -13.84 6.55 -7.68
C ALA A 41 -13.20 7.69 -8.51
N ALA A 42 -13.93 8.25 -9.48
CA ALA A 42 -13.46 9.40 -10.27
C ALA A 42 -13.31 10.65 -9.38
N ASP A 43 -14.27 10.92 -8.51
CA ASP A 43 -14.19 12.05 -7.55
C ASP A 43 -13.05 11.87 -6.54
N ILE A 44 -12.80 10.65 -6.06
CA ILE A 44 -11.67 10.34 -5.18
C ILE A 44 -10.35 10.61 -5.90
N VAL A 45 -10.19 10.16 -7.15
CA VAL A 45 -8.95 10.37 -7.94
C VAL A 45 -8.73 11.86 -8.24
N ARG A 46 -9.77 12.57 -8.67
CA ARG A 46 -9.71 14.02 -8.90
C ARG A 46 -9.27 14.75 -7.63
N ARG A 47 -9.93 14.45 -6.50
CA ARG A 47 -9.61 15.08 -5.21
C ARG A 47 -8.20 14.73 -4.73
N ALA A 48 -7.71 13.51 -5.00
CA ALA A 48 -6.33 13.11 -4.70
C ALA A 48 -5.32 14.01 -5.40
N LEU A 49 -5.51 14.28 -6.70
CA LEU A 49 -4.66 15.20 -7.46
C LEU A 49 -4.71 16.62 -6.91
N GLU A 50 -5.90 17.14 -6.56
CA GLU A 50 -6.08 18.46 -5.95
C GLU A 50 -5.32 18.59 -4.61
N LEU A 51 -5.30 17.54 -3.80
CA LEU A 51 -4.57 17.48 -2.52
C LEU A 51 -3.06 17.29 -2.67
N GLY A 52 -2.56 17.13 -3.92
CA GLY A 52 -1.15 16.91 -4.20
C GLY A 52 -0.69 15.46 -3.98
N ILE A 53 -1.60 14.50 -3.91
CA ILE A 53 -1.27 13.08 -3.96
C ILE A 53 -0.79 12.78 -5.38
N THR A 54 0.42 12.24 -5.48
CA THR A 54 1.00 11.87 -6.78
C THR A 54 1.05 10.36 -6.96
N LEU A 55 1.28 9.57 -5.92
CA LEU A 55 1.38 8.11 -6.01
C LEU A 55 -0.01 7.47 -6.09
N PHE A 56 -0.29 6.78 -7.19
CA PHE A 56 -1.47 5.94 -7.42
C PHE A 56 -1.03 4.50 -7.60
N ASP A 57 -1.41 3.63 -6.68
CA ASP A 57 -1.01 2.22 -6.67
C ASP A 57 -2.19 1.30 -7.02
N THR A 58 -1.99 0.48 -8.02
CA THR A 58 -2.93 -0.55 -8.49
C THR A 58 -2.22 -1.88 -8.75
N ALA A 59 -2.92 -2.86 -9.32
CA ALA A 59 -2.36 -4.11 -9.81
C ALA A 59 -3.29 -4.78 -10.84
N GLU A 60 -2.72 -5.54 -11.77
CA GLU A 60 -3.49 -6.29 -12.77
C GLU A 60 -4.47 -7.32 -12.16
N VAL A 61 -4.15 -7.86 -10.97
CA VAL A 61 -4.99 -8.83 -10.26
C VAL A 61 -6.18 -8.18 -9.57
N TYR A 62 -6.17 -6.88 -9.32
CA TYR A 62 -7.26 -6.21 -8.61
C TYR A 62 -8.52 -6.16 -9.47
N GLY A 63 -9.55 -6.92 -9.04
CA GLY A 63 -10.77 -7.10 -9.81
C GLY A 63 -10.53 -7.60 -11.25
N THR A 64 -9.45 -8.36 -11.48
CA THR A 64 -9.05 -8.87 -12.80
C THR A 64 -8.84 -7.73 -13.81
N GLY A 65 -8.03 -6.74 -13.42
CA GLY A 65 -7.71 -5.54 -14.20
C GLY A 65 -8.80 -4.46 -14.20
N ARG A 66 -9.87 -4.66 -13.43
CA ARG A 66 -10.95 -3.64 -13.31
C ARG A 66 -10.44 -2.40 -12.58
N SER A 67 -9.63 -2.56 -11.53
CA SER A 67 -9.05 -1.43 -10.80
C SER A 67 -8.19 -0.54 -11.72
N GLU A 68 -7.37 -1.14 -12.58
CA GLU A 68 -6.57 -0.39 -13.56
C GLU A 68 -7.45 0.39 -14.54
N ARG A 69 -8.54 -0.21 -15.05
CA ARG A 69 -9.48 0.49 -15.95
C ARG A 69 -10.21 1.65 -15.28
N ILE A 70 -10.65 1.47 -14.04
CA ILE A 70 -11.34 2.52 -13.28
C ILE A 70 -10.38 3.67 -13.01
N LEU A 71 -9.17 3.37 -12.55
CA LEU A 71 -8.14 4.38 -12.30
C LEU A 71 -7.76 5.13 -13.59
N GLY A 72 -7.51 4.40 -14.69
CA GLY A 72 -7.18 5.00 -15.99
C GLY A 72 -8.28 5.92 -16.50
N ALA A 73 -9.54 5.48 -16.44
CA ALA A 73 -10.70 6.30 -16.83
C ALA A 73 -10.84 7.56 -15.95
N ALA A 74 -10.60 7.43 -14.64
CA ALA A 74 -10.67 8.58 -13.73
C ALA A 74 -9.56 9.61 -14.01
N LEU A 75 -8.32 9.15 -14.26
CA LEU A 75 -7.19 10.02 -14.60
C LEU A 75 -7.36 10.69 -15.96
N ALA A 76 -8.02 10.06 -16.93
CA ALA A 76 -8.27 10.63 -18.25
C ALA A 76 -9.16 11.88 -18.22
N ASN A 77 -9.89 12.12 -17.12
CA ASN A 77 -10.69 13.32 -16.92
C ASN A 77 -9.86 14.57 -16.57
N ASP A 78 -8.57 14.41 -16.24
CA ASP A 78 -7.64 15.53 -15.97
C ASP A 78 -6.50 15.50 -17.00
N PRO A 79 -6.43 16.48 -17.92
CA PRO A 79 -5.36 16.57 -18.93
C PRO A 79 -3.95 16.67 -18.34
N ASP A 80 -3.83 17.15 -17.09
CA ASP A 80 -2.56 17.30 -16.39
C ASP A 80 -2.17 16.06 -15.57
N ALA A 81 -3.07 15.11 -15.43
CA ALA A 81 -2.80 13.87 -14.69
C ALA A 81 -1.53 13.14 -15.18
N PRO A 82 -1.24 13.02 -16.50
CA PRO A 82 -0.02 12.36 -16.97
C PRO A 82 1.28 12.98 -16.46
N ARG A 83 1.27 14.28 -16.15
CA ARG A 83 2.44 14.99 -15.59
C ARG A 83 2.53 14.91 -14.08
N ARG A 84 1.40 14.72 -13.38
CA ARG A 84 1.28 14.80 -11.93
C ARG A 84 1.23 13.42 -11.28
N ALA A 85 0.51 12.47 -11.86
CA ALA A 85 0.33 11.14 -11.31
C ALA A 85 1.57 10.28 -11.55
N TYR A 86 2.11 9.69 -10.47
CA TYR A 86 3.11 8.63 -10.48
C TYR A 86 2.36 7.29 -10.41
N LEU A 87 2.24 6.63 -11.56
CA LEU A 87 1.45 5.43 -11.72
C LEU A 87 2.25 4.18 -11.38
N ALA A 88 1.84 3.48 -10.34
CA ALA A 88 2.39 2.20 -9.93
C ALA A 88 1.39 1.08 -10.20
N THR A 89 1.81 0.04 -10.92
CA THR A 89 1.05 -1.20 -11.07
C THR A 89 1.94 -2.42 -10.88
N LYS A 90 1.34 -3.64 -10.85
CA LYS A 90 2.04 -4.85 -10.47
C LYS A 90 1.66 -6.03 -11.37
N ILE A 91 2.66 -6.83 -11.72
CA ILE A 91 2.45 -8.16 -12.32
C ILE A 91 2.25 -9.21 -11.23
N MET A 92 1.21 -10.04 -11.35
CA MET A 92 1.09 -11.27 -10.56
C MET A 92 2.06 -12.32 -11.10
N PRO A 93 3.04 -12.79 -10.31
CA PRO A 93 4.14 -13.59 -10.80
C PRO A 93 3.76 -15.09 -10.93
N VAL A 94 2.77 -15.43 -11.77
CA VAL A 94 2.37 -16.82 -12.01
C VAL A 94 3.46 -17.55 -12.81
N VAL A 95 3.87 -16.98 -13.95
CA VAL A 95 5.03 -17.43 -14.76
C VAL A 95 5.80 -16.18 -15.18
N PRO A 96 6.56 -15.54 -14.27
CA PRO A 96 7.14 -14.22 -14.51
C PRO A 96 8.47 -14.30 -15.29
N VAL A 97 8.48 -14.96 -16.46
CA VAL A 97 9.60 -14.93 -17.38
C VAL A 97 9.52 -13.70 -18.29
N ALA A 98 10.65 -13.24 -18.83
CA ALA A 98 10.76 -11.98 -19.55
C ALA A 98 9.65 -11.72 -20.57
N PRO A 99 9.32 -12.62 -21.53
CA PRO A 99 8.26 -12.34 -22.50
C PRO A 99 6.86 -12.16 -21.87
N VAL A 100 6.58 -12.90 -20.76
CA VAL A 100 5.31 -12.75 -20.02
C VAL A 100 5.26 -11.42 -19.28
N VAL A 101 6.37 -11.01 -18.67
CA VAL A 101 6.51 -9.71 -18.00
C VAL A 101 6.22 -8.58 -18.98
N GLU A 102 6.85 -8.62 -20.16
CA GLU A 102 6.67 -7.63 -21.20
C GLU A 102 5.23 -7.56 -21.71
N GLN A 103 4.62 -8.69 -22.05
CA GLN A 103 3.23 -8.76 -22.50
C GLN A 103 2.26 -8.20 -21.45
N ARG A 104 2.46 -8.54 -20.17
CA ARG A 104 1.57 -8.11 -19.10
C ARG A 104 1.72 -6.64 -18.75
N ALA A 105 2.92 -6.08 -18.88
CA ALA A 105 3.14 -4.64 -18.74
C ALA A 105 2.39 -3.85 -19.83
N VAL A 106 2.47 -4.29 -21.08
CA VAL A 106 1.72 -3.71 -22.20
C VAL A 106 0.22 -3.77 -21.93
N ALA A 107 -0.28 -4.92 -21.44
CA ALA A 107 -1.70 -5.08 -21.11
C ALA A 107 -2.14 -4.18 -19.94
N SER A 108 -1.29 -3.99 -18.91
CA SER A 108 -1.55 -3.05 -17.80
C SER A 108 -1.58 -1.61 -18.29
N ALA A 109 -0.61 -1.20 -19.11
CA ALA A 109 -0.58 0.13 -19.71
C ALA A 109 -1.83 0.42 -20.56
N ALA A 110 -2.28 -0.57 -21.36
CA ALA A 110 -3.50 -0.47 -22.14
C ALA A 110 -4.75 -0.32 -21.26
N ARG A 111 -4.86 -1.06 -20.15
CA ARG A 111 -5.98 -0.92 -19.20
C ARG A 111 -5.99 0.43 -18.48
N LEU A 112 -4.81 0.97 -18.16
CA LEU A 112 -4.62 2.29 -17.57
C LEU A 112 -4.77 3.43 -18.58
N GLY A 113 -4.82 3.14 -19.89
CA GLY A 113 -4.90 4.16 -20.93
C GLY A 113 -3.62 5.03 -21.03
N THR A 114 -2.47 4.50 -20.68
CA THR A 114 -1.19 5.20 -20.65
C THR A 114 -0.16 4.55 -21.59
N ARG A 115 0.84 5.33 -21.98
CA ARG A 115 2.02 4.84 -22.73
C ARG A 115 3.24 4.64 -21.82
N HIS A 116 3.12 4.97 -20.53
CA HIS A 116 4.22 4.91 -19.58
C HIS A 116 3.70 4.52 -18.20
N LEU A 117 4.34 3.55 -17.58
CA LEU A 117 4.16 3.14 -16.19
C LEU A 117 5.35 3.71 -15.39
N ASP A 118 5.07 4.61 -14.44
CA ASP A 118 6.15 5.21 -13.66
C ASP A 118 6.84 4.16 -12.77
N LEU A 119 6.08 3.21 -12.20
CA LEU A 119 6.61 2.09 -11.42
C LEU A 119 5.91 0.78 -11.81
N TYR A 120 6.69 -0.21 -12.21
CA TYR A 120 6.18 -1.55 -12.45
C TYR A 120 6.80 -2.55 -11.47
N GLN A 121 5.94 -3.28 -10.75
CA GLN A 121 6.36 -4.08 -9.60
C GLN A 121 6.05 -5.57 -9.79
N VAL A 122 6.93 -6.44 -9.27
CA VAL A 122 6.60 -7.86 -9.07
C VAL A 122 5.78 -7.99 -7.78
N HIS A 123 4.53 -8.46 -7.89
CA HIS A 123 3.55 -8.42 -6.79
C HIS A 123 3.92 -9.30 -5.59
N GLN A 124 4.61 -10.40 -5.85
CA GLN A 124 5.13 -11.32 -4.82
C GLN A 124 6.34 -12.07 -5.37
N PRO A 125 7.25 -12.54 -4.50
CA PRO A 125 8.32 -13.43 -4.93
C PRO A 125 7.74 -14.75 -5.46
N ASN A 126 8.16 -15.18 -6.65
CA ASN A 126 7.83 -16.53 -7.13
C ASN A 126 8.78 -17.54 -6.46
N PRO A 127 8.28 -18.62 -5.86
CA PRO A 127 9.13 -19.61 -5.19
C PRO A 127 9.95 -20.49 -6.15
N LEU A 128 9.50 -20.65 -7.39
CA LEU A 128 10.09 -21.54 -8.38
C LEU A 128 10.91 -20.80 -9.45
N ILE A 129 10.45 -19.61 -9.85
CA ILE A 129 11.09 -18.81 -10.90
C ILE A 129 11.89 -17.70 -10.23
N ARG A 130 13.22 -17.74 -10.41
CA ARG A 130 14.14 -16.76 -9.86
C ARG A 130 14.09 -15.44 -10.63
N ASP A 131 14.45 -14.36 -9.95
CA ASP A 131 14.43 -13.00 -10.49
C ASP A 131 15.30 -12.81 -11.73
N ARG A 132 16.35 -13.62 -11.90
CA ARG A 132 17.15 -13.67 -13.14
C ARG A 132 16.35 -13.96 -14.41
N TRP A 133 15.15 -14.53 -14.30
CA TRP A 133 14.25 -14.79 -15.44
C TRP A 133 13.19 -13.70 -15.60
N THR A 134 12.91 -12.98 -14.53
CA THR A 134 11.90 -11.90 -14.48
C THR A 134 12.50 -10.55 -14.84
N MET A 135 13.65 -10.20 -14.25
CA MET A 135 14.25 -8.88 -14.36
C MET A 135 14.75 -8.51 -15.77
N PRO A 136 15.18 -9.44 -16.64
CA PRO A 136 15.47 -9.08 -18.04
C PRO A 136 14.27 -8.47 -18.77
N GLY A 137 13.03 -8.94 -18.52
CA GLY A 137 11.81 -8.31 -19.07
C GLY A 137 11.58 -6.92 -18.50
N MET A 138 11.82 -6.70 -17.20
CA MET A 138 11.75 -5.36 -16.60
C MET A 138 12.79 -4.41 -17.21
N SER A 139 14.01 -4.91 -17.44
CA SER A 139 15.08 -4.13 -18.10
C SER A 139 14.72 -3.76 -19.54
N ALA A 140 14.17 -4.70 -20.33
CA ALA A 140 13.71 -4.44 -21.69
C ALA A 140 12.59 -3.38 -21.74
N LEU A 141 11.63 -3.45 -20.80
CA LEU A 141 10.54 -2.46 -20.67
C LEU A 141 11.06 -1.06 -20.33
N ARG A 142 12.10 -0.96 -19.50
CA ARG A 142 12.79 0.32 -19.23
C ARG A 142 13.50 0.86 -20.48
N ALA A 143 14.19 -0.01 -21.18
CA ALA A 143 14.96 0.37 -22.37
C ALA A 143 14.07 0.96 -23.49
N VAL A 144 12.83 0.48 -23.62
CA VAL A 144 11.85 1.02 -24.59
C VAL A 144 10.99 2.16 -24.02
N GLY A 145 11.21 2.57 -22.77
CA GLY A 145 10.50 3.68 -22.13
C GLY A 145 9.06 3.40 -21.71
N LEU A 146 8.61 2.14 -21.72
CA LEU A 146 7.29 1.77 -21.23
C LEU A 146 7.23 1.78 -19.69
N VAL A 147 8.34 1.46 -19.03
CA VAL A 147 8.51 1.47 -17.57
C VAL A 147 9.62 2.45 -17.18
N GLY A 148 9.35 3.29 -16.20
CA GLY A 148 10.34 4.18 -15.58
C GLY A 148 11.18 3.44 -14.55
N ASP A 149 10.59 3.19 -13.41
CA ASP A 149 11.21 2.53 -12.27
C ASP A 149 10.69 1.10 -12.09
N VAL A 150 11.54 0.22 -11.54
CA VAL A 150 11.19 -1.17 -11.21
C VAL A 150 11.07 -1.30 -9.71
N GLY A 151 10.06 -2.04 -9.25
CA GLY A 151 9.85 -2.38 -7.86
C GLY A 151 9.54 -3.85 -7.64
N VAL A 152 9.55 -4.24 -6.38
CA VAL A 152 9.12 -5.55 -5.92
C VAL A 152 8.11 -5.40 -4.78
N SER A 153 7.46 -6.50 -4.40
CA SER A 153 6.54 -6.50 -3.27
C SER A 153 6.68 -7.81 -2.48
N ASN A 154 6.67 -7.71 -1.16
CA ASN A 154 6.82 -8.83 -0.22
C ASN A 154 8.16 -9.58 -0.35
N TYR A 155 9.19 -8.91 -0.80
CA TYR A 155 10.54 -9.48 -0.86
C TYR A 155 11.24 -9.34 0.50
N SER A 156 12.04 -10.36 0.87
CA SER A 156 13.04 -10.21 1.94
C SER A 156 14.15 -9.27 1.48
N LEU A 157 14.96 -8.79 2.42
CA LEU A 157 16.11 -7.93 2.10
C LEU A 157 17.07 -8.63 1.13
N ASP A 158 17.40 -9.89 1.38
CA ASP A 158 18.32 -10.65 0.52
C ASP A 158 17.74 -10.78 -0.88
N ARG A 159 16.44 -11.07 -1.00
CA ARG A 159 15.80 -11.20 -2.30
C ARG A 159 15.66 -9.85 -3.02
N TRP A 160 15.53 -8.74 -2.31
CA TRP A 160 15.57 -7.42 -2.92
C TRP A 160 16.94 -7.16 -3.55
N ARG A 161 18.03 -7.50 -2.84
CA ARG A 161 19.39 -7.42 -3.37
C ARG A 161 19.63 -8.38 -4.56
N GLU A 162 19.07 -9.60 -4.52
CA GLU A 162 19.09 -10.51 -5.67
C GLU A 162 18.39 -9.90 -6.89
N ALA A 163 17.27 -9.22 -6.68
CA ALA A 163 16.54 -8.53 -7.74
C ALA A 163 17.33 -7.36 -8.33
N ASP A 164 18.04 -6.57 -7.52
CA ASP A 164 18.98 -5.54 -7.98
C ASP A 164 20.04 -6.13 -8.90
N ALA A 165 20.70 -7.20 -8.45
CA ALA A 165 21.74 -7.88 -9.23
C ALA A 165 21.18 -8.44 -10.54
N ALA A 166 19.97 -9.00 -10.53
CA ALA A 166 19.34 -9.56 -11.72
C ALA A 166 18.85 -8.49 -12.71
N LEU A 167 18.45 -7.31 -12.23
CA LEU A 167 18.06 -6.17 -13.05
C LEU A 167 19.27 -5.44 -13.65
N GLY A 168 20.42 -5.53 -12.99
CA GLY A 168 21.63 -4.76 -13.33
C GLY A 168 21.50 -3.26 -13.01
N ALA A 169 20.54 -2.89 -12.17
CA ALA A 169 20.25 -1.53 -11.73
C ALA A 169 19.47 -1.56 -10.40
N PRO A 170 19.39 -0.43 -9.70
CA PRO A 170 18.58 -0.33 -8.50
C PRO A 170 17.09 -0.67 -8.73
N VAL A 171 16.54 -1.62 -7.96
CA VAL A 171 15.10 -1.83 -7.81
C VAL A 171 14.60 -0.80 -6.81
N LEU A 172 13.84 0.19 -7.26
CA LEU A 172 13.48 1.40 -6.50
C LEU A 172 12.73 1.10 -5.22
N SER A 173 11.78 0.16 -5.25
CA SER A 173 10.85 -0.02 -4.15
C SER A 173 10.66 -1.46 -3.74
N ASN A 174 10.37 -1.66 -2.44
CA ASN A 174 9.75 -2.88 -1.95
C ASN A 174 8.43 -2.53 -1.26
N GLN A 175 7.32 -3.04 -1.80
CA GLN A 175 6.01 -2.81 -1.23
C GLN A 175 5.67 -3.92 -0.23
N VAL A 176 5.52 -3.59 1.05
CA VAL A 176 5.31 -4.56 2.13
C VAL A 176 4.17 -4.16 3.05
N GLN A 177 3.64 -5.13 3.80
CA GLN A 177 2.70 -4.82 4.87
C GLN A 177 3.46 -4.13 6.02
N TYR A 178 3.16 -2.85 6.22
CA TYR A 178 3.81 -2.05 7.26
C TYR A 178 2.78 -1.16 7.96
N SER A 179 2.64 -1.33 9.27
CA SER A 179 1.70 -0.59 10.11
C SER A 179 2.01 -0.83 11.57
N LEU A 180 1.46 -0.04 12.48
CA LEU A 180 1.50 -0.27 13.94
C LEU A 180 0.99 -1.67 14.38
N ALA A 181 0.17 -2.34 13.57
CA ALA A 181 -0.24 -3.70 13.85
C ALA A 181 0.77 -4.76 13.36
N ARG A 182 1.81 -4.37 12.61
CA ARG A 182 2.86 -5.26 12.06
C ARG A 182 4.16 -4.51 11.75
N PRO A 183 4.81 -3.87 12.73
CA PRO A 183 5.99 -3.03 12.48
C PRO A 183 7.23 -3.83 12.09
N ARG A 184 7.41 -5.02 12.68
CA ARG A 184 8.63 -5.83 12.55
C ARG A 184 8.89 -6.36 11.15
N HIS A 185 7.86 -6.41 10.29
CA HIS A 185 8.02 -6.89 8.91
C HIS A 185 8.80 -5.93 8.01
N GLY A 186 9.01 -4.68 8.43
CA GLY A 186 9.60 -3.63 7.60
C GLY A 186 10.91 -3.04 8.08
N ALA A 187 11.33 -3.18 9.34
CA ALA A 187 12.45 -2.42 9.91
C ALA A 187 13.74 -2.53 9.09
N ALA A 188 14.25 -3.75 8.86
CA ALA A 188 15.47 -3.94 8.06
C ALA A 188 15.34 -3.47 6.59
N LEU A 189 14.13 -3.48 6.03
CA LEU A 189 13.87 -2.96 4.69
C LEU A 189 13.86 -1.43 4.68
N VAL A 190 13.39 -0.80 5.74
CA VAL A 190 13.40 0.66 5.91
C VAL A 190 14.85 1.15 6.05
N ASP A 191 15.65 0.49 6.89
CA ASP A 191 17.07 0.83 7.06
C ASP A 191 17.85 0.70 5.73
N PHE A 192 17.62 -0.38 4.99
CA PHE A 192 18.21 -0.57 3.68
C PHE A 192 17.75 0.50 2.68
N ALA A 193 16.46 0.82 2.66
CA ALA A 193 15.92 1.84 1.77
C ALA A 193 16.52 3.21 2.06
N ALA A 194 16.76 3.54 3.35
CA ALA A 194 17.43 4.78 3.76
C ALA A 194 18.88 4.82 3.28
N ALA A 195 19.63 3.75 3.50
CA ALA A 195 21.04 3.67 3.13
C ALA A 195 21.26 3.76 1.61
N GLU A 196 20.33 3.22 0.83
CA GLU A 196 20.47 3.03 -0.62
C GLU A 196 19.60 4.00 -1.45
N SER A 197 19.00 5.02 -0.82
CA SER A 197 18.08 5.96 -1.49
C SER A 197 16.94 5.25 -2.26
N ARG A 198 16.33 4.25 -1.61
CA ARG A 198 15.18 3.50 -2.10
C ARG A 198 13.93 3.88 -1.31
N ILE A 199 12.80 3.25 -1.62
CA ILE A 199 11.56 3.45 -0.87
C ILE A 199 10.93 2.14 -0.41
N VAL A 200 10.31 2.18 0.75
CA VAL A 200 9.37 1.17 1.22
C VAL A 200 7.96 1.69 1.01
N ILE A 201 7.13 0.95 0.29
CA ILE A 201 5.72 1.27 0.10
C ILE A 201 4.91 0.45 1.10
N ALA A 202 4.30 1.14 2.07
CA ALA A 202 3.50 0.53 3.12
C ALA A 202 2.08 0.25 2.62
N TYR A 203 1.75 -1.02 2.32
CA TYR A 203 0.36 -1.38 2.06
C TYR A 203 -0.36 -1.79 3.34
N SER A 204 -1.71 -1.68 3.35
CA SER A 204 -2.55 -1.88 4.55
C SER A 204 -2.06 -1.09 5.77
N PRO A 205 -1.70 0.20 5.64
CA PRO A 205 -1.09 0.97 6.73
C PRO A 205 -2.05 1.17 7.92
N LEU A 206 -3.36 1.01 7.70
CA LEU A 206 -4.40 1.06 8.74
C LEU A 206 -4.86 -0.32 9.22
N ALA A 207 -4.15 -1.41 8.85
CA ALA A 207 -4.51 -2.79 9.22
C ALA A 207 -5.99 -3.10 8.94
N GLN A 208 -6.48 -2.77 7.73
CA GLN A 208 -7.87 -2.92 7.28
C GLN A 208 -8.89 -2.17 8.17
N GLY A 209 -8.45 -1.14 8.87
CA GLY A 209 -9.28 -0.28 9.74
C GLY A 209 -9.17 -0.60 11.22
N LEU A 210 -8.38 -1.59 11.66
CA LEU A 210 -8.11 -1.81 13.09
C LEU A 210 -7.59 -0.54 13.77
N LEU A 211 -6.63 0.13 13.14
CA LEU A 211 -5.98 1.34 13.64
C LEU A 211 -6.87 2.61 13.54
N SER A 212 -8.13 2.48 13.13
CA SER A 212 -9.10 3.57 13.27
C SER A 212 -9.62 3.75 14.69
N GLY A 213 -9.39 2.76 15.56
CA GLY A 213 -9.91 2.75 16.93
C GLY A 213 -11.42 2.53 17.04
N ARG A 214 -12.11 2.18 15.93
CA ARG A 214 -13.57 1.99 15.89
C ARG A 214 -14.02 0.61 16.38
N TYR A 215 -13.11 -0.36 16.38
CA TYR A 215 -13.44 -1.75 16.62
C TYR A 215 -12.89 -2.23 17.96
N ASP A 216 -13.68 -3.04 18.65
CA ASP A 216 -13.35 -3.75 19.87
C ASP A 216 -14.02 -5.13 19.85
N ALA A 217 -13.88 -5.91 20.92
CA ALA A 217 -14.44 -7.27 21.01
C ALA A 217 -15.98 -7.28 20.88
N SER A 218 -16.67 -6.19 21.29
CA SER A 218 -18.12 -6.03 21.22
C SER A 218 -18.61 -5.42 19.91
N ASN A 219 -17.77 -4.60 19.25
CA ASN A 219 -18.07 -3.91 18.01
C ASN A 219 -17.10 -4.34 16.91
N ARG A 220 -17.37 -5.47 16.28
CA ARG A 220 -16.51 -6.04 15.22
C ARG A 220 -16.96 -5.58 13.83
N PRO A 221 -16.01 -5.42 12.88
CA PRO A 221 -16.35 -4.98 11.54
C PRO A 221 -17.21 -6.01 10.79
N ALA A 222 -18.18 -5.51 10.04
CA ALA A 222 -18.91 -6.27 9.03
C ALA A 222 -18.10 -6.39 7.72
N GLY A 223 -18.51 -7.33 6.85
CA GLY A 223 -17.94 -7.52 5.51
C GLY A 223 -17.00 -8.71 5.41
N ARG A 224 -17.01 -9.36 4.21
CA ARG A 224 -16.34 -10.65 3.96
C ARG A 224 -14.84 -10.61 4.20
N VAL A 225 -14.15 -9.56 3.78
CA VAL A 225 -12.68 -9.44 3.90
C VAL A 225 -12.26 -9.37 5.36
N ARG A 226 -12.95 -8.53 6.15
CA ARG A 226 -12.62 -8.32 7.57
C ARG A 226 -13.06 -9.48 8.47
N SER A 227 -14.15 -10.15 8.12
CA SER A 227 -14.69 -11.26 8.91
C SER A 227 -13.77 -12.50 8.96
N VAL A 228 -12.94 -12.68 7.93
CA VAL A 228 -11.94 -13.76 7.85
C VAL A 228 -10.53 -13.33 8.26
N ASN A 229 -10.34 -12.06 8.60
CA ASN A 229 -9.05 -11.56 9.08
C ASN A 229 -8.92 -11.79 10.58
N SER A 230 -7.91 -12.53 10.96
CA SER A 230 -7.64 -12.88 12.36
C SER A 230 -7.44 -11.67 13.29
N LEU A 231 -7.02 -10.52 12.76
CA LEU A 231 -6.89 -9.28 13.54
C LEU A 231 -8.21 -8.86 14.22
N PHE A 232 -9.36 -9.25 13.65
CA PHE A 232 -10.68 -8.91 14.17
C PHE A 232 -11.32 -10.03 15.00
N LEU A 233 -10.57 -11.04 15.42
CA LEU A 233 -11.00 -11.98 16.46
C LEU A 233 -11.09 -11.23 17.81
N PRO A 234 -12.08 -11.56 18.67
CA PRO A 234 -12.23 -10.88 19.96
C PRO A 234 -10.92 -10.83 20.75
N GLU A 235 -10.22 -11.96 20.83
CA GLU A 235 -8.96 -12.10 21.58
C GLU A 235 -7.84 -11.18 21.03
N ASN A 236 -7.83 -10.93 19.74
CA ASN A 236 -6.85 -10.04 19.11
C ASN A 236 -7.26 -8.57 19.24
N LEU A 237 -8.55 -8.27 19.27
CA LEU A 237 -9.06 -6.93 19.56
C LEU A 237 -8.77 -6.53 21.02
N ASP A 238 -8.95 -7.44 21.97
CA ASP A 238 -8.58 -7.23 23.38
C ASP A 238 -7.06 -6.98 23.53
N ARG A 239 -6.23 -7.74 22.80
CA ARG A 239 -4.77 -7.52 22.79
C ARG A 239 -4.35 -6.22 22.12
N ALA A 240 -5.16 -5.73 21.18
CA ALA A 240 -4.89 -4.45 20.50
C ALA A 240 -5.28 -3.24 21.37
N ALA A 241 -6.09 -3.41 22.42
CA ALA A 241 -6.60 -2.30 23.23
C ALA A 241 -5.50 -1.37 23.76
N PRO A 242 -4.38 -1.85 24.35
CA PRO A 242 -3.31 -0.95 24.82
C PRO A 242 -2.67 -0.13 23.69
N LEU A 243 -2.47 -0.72 22.51
CA LEU A 243 -1.98 0.00 21.33
C LEU A 243 -2.97 1.06 20.88
N LEU A 244 -4.27 0.70 20.83
CA LEU A 244 -5.32 1.65 20.42
C LEU A 244 -5.51 2.78 21.43
N ASP A 245 -5.26 2.55 22.73
CA ASP A 245 -5.33 3.56 23.76
C ASP A 245 -4.18 4.58 23.61
N THR A 246 -2.94 4.10 23.43
CA THR A 246 -1.79 4.98 23.12
C THR A 246 -2.06 5.80 21.84
N LEU A 247 -2.59 5.15 20.80
CA LEU A 247 -2.91 5.81 19.54
C LEU A 247 -3.98 6.91 19.71
N ARG A 248 -5.00 6.68 20.54
CA ARG A 248 -6.04 7.68 20.87
C ARG A 248 -5.48 8.83 21.71
N GLU A 249 -4.53 8.55 22.61
CA GLU A 249 -3.89 9.59 23.42
C GLU A 249 -3.10 10.56 22.56
N VAL A 250 -2.23 10.05 21.69
CA VAL A 250 -1.47 10.87 20.74
C VAL A 250 -2.41 11.61 19.77
N ALA A 251 -3.48 10.95 19.31
CA ALA A 251 -4.47 11.57 18.42
C ALA A 251 -5.14 12.79 19.06
N ARG A 252 -5.47 12.72 20.34
CA ARG A 252 -6.03 13.88 21.09
C ARG A 252 -5.03 15.02 21.23
N ALA A 253 -3.75 14.72 21.43
CA ALA A 253 -2.72 15.76 21.55
C ALA A 253 -2.54 16.55 20.24
N HIS A 254 -2.79 15.92 19.10
CA HIS A 254 -2.69 16.54 17.77
C HIS A 254 -4.02 17.03 17.17
N ASP A 255 -5.12 16.99 17.90
CA ASP A 255 -6.48 17.23 17.36
C ASP A 255 -6.74 16.43 16.07
N ALA A 256 -6.29 15.18 16.06
CA ALA A 256 -6.30 14.28 14.92
C ALA A 256 -7.08 13.00 15.22
N THR A 257 -7.35 12.21 14.18
CA THR A 257 -7.94 10.90 14.34
C THR A 257 -6.85 9.82 14.56
N PRO A 258 -7.17 8.70 15.25
CA PRO A 258 -6.25 7.58 15.37
C PRO A 258 -5.70 7.08 14.02
N SER A 259 -6.52 7.07 12.96
CA SER A 259 -6.08 6.71 11.60
C SER A 259 -5.00 7.65 11.07
N GLN A 260 -5.15 8.95 11.29
CA GLN A 260 -4.16 9.94 10.85
C GLN A 260 -2.83 9.79 11.59
N ILE A 261 -2.86 9.55 12.90
CA ILE A 261 -1.64 9.27 13.68
C ILE A 261 -0.99 7.95 13.23
N ALA A 262 -1.77 6.91 12.98
CA ALA A 262 -1.23 5.64 12.46
C ALA A 262 -0.55 5.79 11.10
N LEU A 263 -1.10 6.65 10.22
CA LEU A 263 -0.48 6.99 8.94
C LEU A 263 0.75 7.87 9.14
N ALA A 264 0.70 8.88 10.02
CA ALA A 264 1.83 9.75 10.34
C ALA A 264 3.02 8.93 10.89
N TRP A 265 2.75 7.95 11.77
CA TRP A 265 3.75 7.00 12.24
C TRP A 265 4.35 6.19 11.08
N ALA A 266 3.53 5.64 10.19
CA ALA A 266 4.01 4.82 9.08
C ALA A 266 4.93 5.60 8.13
N ILE A 267 4.65 6.88 7.90
CA ILE A 267 5.43 7.75 7.02
C ILE A 267 6.47 8.61 7.75
N HIS A 268 6.68 8.37 9.04
CA HIS A 268 7.66 9.13 9.85
C HIS A 268 9.06 9.03 9.22
N HIS A 269 9.46 7.83 8.85
CA HIS A 269 10.73 7.62 8.17
C HIS A 269 10.73 8.26 6.76
N PRO A 270 11.77 9.03 6.36
CA PRO A 270 11.82 9.74 5.07
C PRO A 270 11.58 8.85 3.86
N GLN A 271 12.04 7.60 3.87
CA GLN A 271 11.96 6.65 2.75
C GLN A 271 10.70 5.76 2.77
N VAL A 272 9.77 5.96 3.71
CA VAL A 272 8.52 5.21 3.74
C VAL A 272 7.38 6.04 3.17
N VAL A 273 6.61 5.47 2.27
CA VAL A 273 5.34 6.02 1.74
C VAL A 273 4.19 5.08 2.08
N ALA A 274 3.03 5.60 2.40
CA ALA A 274 1.86 4.78 2.71
C ALA A 274 0.79 4.90 1.62
N ILE A 275 0.14 3.77 1.29
CA ILE A 275 -0.92 3.70 0.27
C ILE A 275 -2.26 3.25 0.88
N PRO A 276 -2.86 4.05 1.79
CA PRO A 276 -4.19 3.75 2.27
C PRO A 276 -5.20 3.77 1.12
N GLY A 277 -6.20 2.89 1.18
CA GLY A 277 -7.36 2.96 0.32
C GLY A 277 -8.36 3.99 0.82
N ALA A 278 -9.21 4.49 -0.08
CA ALA A 278 -10.36 5.31 0.25
C ALA A 278 -11.58 4.89 -0.56
N SER A 279 -12.76 4.84 0.07
CA SER A 279 -14.04 4.57 -0.58
C SER A 279 -14.97 5.80 -0.58
N SER A 280 -14.48 6.95 -0.11
CA SER A 280 -15.12 8.26 -0.19
C SER A 280 -14.07 9.37 -0.22
N VAL A 281 -14.47 10.54 -0.72
CA VAL A 281 -13.64 11.75 -0.72
C VAL A 281 -13.23 12.13 0.71
N SER A 282 -14.14 12.06 1.66
CA SER A 282 -13.85 12.34 3.08
C SER A 282 -12.78 11.42 3.68
N GLN A 283 -12.80 10.12 3.35
CA GLN A 283 -11.73 9.21 3.77
C GLN A 283 -10.38 9.56 3.13
N LEU A 284 -10.39 9.93 1.86
CA LEU A 284 -9.18 10.38 1.16
C LEU A 284 -8.59 11.63 1.81
N GLU A 285 -9.42 12.63 2.08
CA GLU A 285 -9.01 13.88 2.74
C GLU A 285 -8.43 13.63 4.13
N SER A 286 -9.10 12.79 4.91
CA SER A 286 -8.59 12.36 6.22
C SER A 286 -7.24 11.65 6.12
N ASN A 287 -7.07 10.75 5.15
CA ASN A 287 -5.79 10.07 4.90
C ASN A 287 -4.71 11.07 4.48
N ALA A 288 -5.02 11.99 3.57
CA ALA A 288 -4.08 12.98 3.04
C ALA A 288 -3.58 13.93 4.13
N ALA A 289 -4.43 14.33 5.06
CA ALA A 289 -4.09 15.21 6.17
C ALA A 289 -3.00 14.61 7.08
N ALA A 290 -2.88 13.29 7.15
CA ALA A 290 -1.81 12.64 7.89
C ALA A 290 -0.39 13.02 7.40
N ALA A 291 -0.27 13.43 6.13
CA ALA A 291 1.02 13.87 5.58
C ALA A 291 1.53 15.19 6.19
N ASP A 292 0.68 15.95 6.86
CA ASP A 292 1.04 17.23 7.46
C ASP A 292 1.20 17.13 8.99
N LEU A 293 0.97 15.95 9.57
CA LEU A 293 1.23 15.65 10.98
C LEU A 293 2.69 15.25 11.21
N TYR A 294 3.29 15.85 12.23
CA TYR A 294 4.65 15.53 12.68
C TYR A 294 4.56 15.00 14.10
N LEU A 295 4.96 13.75 14.29
CA LEU A 295 5.09 13.16 15.61
C LEU A 295 6.43 13.57 16.23
N ALA A 296 6.41 13.94 17.50
CA ALA A 296 7.62 14.08 18.28
C ALA A 296 8.29 12.71 18.49
N ASP A 297 9.60 12.69 18.77
CA ASP A 297 10.36 11.45 18.91
C ASP A 297 9.79 10.56 20.02
N ASP A 298 9.41 11.15 21.16
CA ASP A 298 8.79 10.44 22.28
C ASP A 298 7.41 9.84 21.94
N GLU A 299 6.60 10.53 21.12
CA GLU A 299 5.32 10.04 20.63
C GLU A 299 5.53 8.86 19.65
N TYR A 300 6.49 9.01 18.71
CA TYR A 300 6.85 7.95 17.78
C TYR A 300 7.34 6.70 18.52
N ASP A 301 8.21 6.88 19.53
CA ASP A 301 8.75 5.80 20.34
C ASP A 301 7.68 5.13 21.22
N ALA A 302 6.77 5.91 21.80
CA ALA A 302 5.64 5.38 22.57
C ALA A 302 4.72 4.50 21.72
N LEU A 303 4.38 4.96 20.51
CA LEU A 303 3.58 4.22 19.54
C LEU A 303 4.30 2.95 19.07
N THR A 304 5.60 3.03 18.81
CA THR A 304 6.44 1.91 18.40
C THR A 304 6.53 0.87 19.52
N ALA A 305 6.77 1.29 20.74
CA ALA A 305 6.80 0.40 21.90
C ALA A 305 5.44 -0.26 22.17
N ALA A 306 4.32 0.45 22.00
CA ALA A 306 2.98 -0.13 22.09
C ALA A 306 2.72 -1.14 20.97
N SER A 307 3.15 -0.84 19.75
CA SER A 307 3.10 -1.72 18.59
C SER A 307 3.91 -3.01 18.79
N ASP A 308 5.12 -2.93 19.37
CA ASP A 308 5.99 -4.08 19.63
C ASP A 308 5.41 -5.05 20.66
N ARG A 309 4.61 -4.54 21.61
CA ARG A 309 3.88 -5.36 22.58
C ARG A 309 2.66 -6.06 21.97
N PHE A 310 2.14 -5.55 20.85
CA PHE A 310 0.98 -6.15 20.18
C PHE A 310 1.39 -7.40 19.40
N THR A 311 1.05 -8.57 19.93
CA THR A 311 1.30 -9.87 19.32
C THR A 311 -0.03 -10.58 19.02
N PRO A 312 -0.59 -10.39 17.82
CA PRO A 312 -1.83 -11.06 17.46
C PRO A 312 -1.62 -12.56 17.30
N THR A 313 -2.60 -13.36 17.71
CA THR A 313 -2.60 -14.79 17.42
C THR A 313 -2.73 -15.00 15.93
N THR A 314 -1.82 -15.79 15.33
CA THR A 314 -1.78 -16.10 13.90
C THR A 314 -1.66 -17.61 13.67
N GLY A 315 -1.82 -18.09 12.43
CA GLY A 315 -1.59 -19.49 12.07
C GLY A 315 -2.75 -20.44 12.34
N THR A 316 -2.45 -21.72 12.55
CA THR A 316 -3.47 -22.80 12.73
C THR A 316 -4.38 -22.60 13.93
N ALA A 317 -3.92 -21.96 15.00
CA ALA A 317 -4.73 -21.59 16.16
C ALA A 317 -5.92 -20.68 15.76
N ASN A 318 -5.78 -19.88 14.69
CA ASN A 318 -6.86 -19.03 14.19
C ASN A 318 -7.93 -19.77 13.39
N LEU A 319 -7.61 -20.89 12.73
CA LEU A 319 -8.60 -21.62 11.94
C LEU A 319 -9.75 -22.12 12.81
N ALA A 320 -9.45 -22.64 14.01
CA ALA A 320 -10.47 -23.06 14.96
C ALA A 320 -11.26 -21.87 15.55
N ALA A 321 -10.60 -20.72 15.77
CA ALA A 321 -11.25 -19.52 16.28
C ALA A 321 -12.13 -18.85 15.21
N LEU A 322 -11.68 -18.80 13.95
CA LEU A 322 -12.47 -18.31 12.82
C LEU A 322 -13.69 -19.19 12.54
N ALA A 323 -13.54 -20.53 12.60
CA ALA A 323 -14.66 -21.46 12.46
C ALA A 323 -15.71 -21.27 13.57
N ARG A 324 -15.29 -21.17 14.84
CA ARG A 324 -16.19 -20.85 15.96
C ARG A 324 -16.87 -19.50 15.81
N SER A 325 -16.15 -18.50 15.34
CA SER A 325 -16.69 -17.15 15.11
C SER A 325 -17.71 -17.11 13.96
N ALA A 326 -17.54 -17.94 12.93
CA ALA A 326 -18.50 -18.08 11.83
C ALA A 326 -19.80 -18.79 12.25
N LEU A 327 -19.72 -19.74 13.18
CA LEU A 327 -20.88 -20.46 13.73
C LEU A 327 -21.71 -19.64 14.73
N ARG A 328 -21.17 -18.54 15.25
CA ARG A 328 -21.87 -17.64 16.21
C ARG A 328 -22.51 -16.42 15.56
N ARG A 329 -22.45 -16.31 14.25
CA ARG A 329 -23.11 -15.27 13.41
C ARG A 329 -24.30 -15.87 12.65
#